data_41f7e5e23138234cf06c16857df79143
#
_entry.id   41f7e5e23138234cf06c16857df79143
#
_cell.length_a   1.000
_cell.length_b   1.000
_cell.length_c   1.000
_cell.angle_alpha   90.00
_cell.angle_beta   90.00
_cell.angle_gamma   90.00
#
_symmetry.space_group_name_H-M   'P 1'
#
loop_
_entity.id
_entity.type
_entity.pdbx_description
1 polymer ?
#
loop_
_entity_poly.entity_id
_entity_poly.type
_entity_poly.pdbx_seq_one_letter_code
_entity_poly.pdbx_strand_id
1 'polypeptide(L)'
;MKEPARQVTRSAGWKAPPPGQLKINSDGSFIQETMQGSWGFIVRDHEGDGVLAGAGRLGSIPDAMTAEAAACAQALQAAADYGISHVQVEVDSTALQQALQSSSMDLATCGMLLSDTRSLLCEHFVCSKILSIPRACNGLAHNLAKLAMSWDPGNCHVWASPLPEFVKTLIARDGVELMFSMTQGHRAKL
;
A
#
# COMPACT_ATOMS: atom_id res chain seq x y z
N MET A 1 -37.10 2.99 -27.34
CA MET A 1 -35.71 2.57 -27.16
C MET A 1 -35.37 2.73 -25.69
N LYS A 2 -35.16 1.63 -24.93
CA LYS A 2 -34.73 1.67 -23.53
C LYS A 2 -33.19 1.73 -23.50
N GLU A 3 -32.65 2.77 -22.89
CA GLU A 3 -31.20 2.84 -22.62
C GLU A 3 -30.77 1.64 -21.77
N PRO A 4 -29.57 1.02 -22.07
CA PRO A 4 -29.06 -0.04 -21.25
C PRO A 4 -28.64 0.53 -19.88
N ALA A 5 -29.15 -0.07 -18.83
CA ALA A 5 -28.80 0.26 -17.45
C ALA A 5 -27.26 0.15 -17.26
N ARG A 6 -26.65 1.28 -16.89
CA ARG A 6 -25.22 1.38 -16.55
C ARG A 6 -24.95 0.43 -15.40
N GLN A 7 -24.28 -0.70 -15.68
CA GLN A 7 -23.79 -1.60 -14.63
C GLN A 7 -22.80 -0.82 -13.76
N VAL A 8 -23.23 -0.47 -12.55
CA VAL A 8 -22.35 0.02 -11.52
C VAL A 8 -21.51 -1.18 -11.07
N THR A 9 -20.30 -1.30 -11.59
CA THR A 9 -19.31 -2.24 -11.07
C THR A 9 -19.03 -1.85 -9.63
N ARG A 10 -19.48 -2.68 -8.67
CA ARG A 10 -19.16 -2.54 -7.26
C ARG A 10 -17.64 -2.55 -7.14
N SER A 11 -17.05 -1.47 -6.64
CA SER A 11 -15.65 -1.48 -6.23
C SER A 11 -15.51 -2.53 -5.13
N ALA A 12 -14.75 -3.58 -5.40
CA ALA A 12 -14.44 -4.55 -4.37
C ALA A 12 -13.57 -3.81 -3.33
N GLY A 13 -14.05 -3.69 -2.09
CA GLY A 13 -13.26 -3.13 -1.00
C GLY A 13 -12.01 -3.98 -0.69
N TRP A 14 -11.12 -3.46 0.14
CA TRP A 14 -9.96 -4.22 0.61
C TRP A 14 -10.38 -5.56 1.22
N LYS A 15 -9.60 -6.61 0.97
CA LYS A 15 -9.86 -7.97 1.47
C LYS A 15 -8.72 -8.38 2.40
N ALA A 16 -9.07 -8.93 3.56
CA ALA A 16 -8.09 -9.48 4.50
C ALA A 16 -7.30 -10.65 3.90
N PRO A 17 -6.05 -10.85 4.33
CA PRO A 17 -5.27 -12.04 3.97
C PRO A 17 -5.80 -13.30 4.67
N PRO A 18 -5.40 -14.50 4.23
CA PRO A 18 -5.66 -15.73 4.98
C PRO A 18 -5.03 -15.72 6.37
N PRO A 19 -5.58 -16.50 7.34
CA PRO A 19 -4.95 -16.70 8.63
C PRO A 19 -3.48 -17.14 8.50
N GLY A 20 -2.60 -16.58 9.35
CA GLY A 20 -1.16 -16.85 9.34
C GLY A 20 -0.37 -16.05 8.31
N GLN A 21 -1.00 -15.21 7.52
CA GLN A 21 -0.35 -14.25 6.62
C GLN A 21 -0.71 -12.82 7.00
N LEU A 22 0.19 -11.90 6.70
CA LEU A 22 -0.05 -10.47 6.83
C LEU A 22 -0.14 -9.83 5.44
N LYS A 23 -0.86 -8.74 5.35
CA LYS A 23 -1.00 -7.98 4.11
C LYS A 23 -0.39 -6.60 4.27
N ILE A 24 0.51 -6.27 3.37
CA ILE A 24 1.16 -4.96 3.25
C ILE A 24 0.47 -4.19 2.13
N ASN A 25 -0.04 -3.00 2.43
CA ASN A 25 -0.44 -2.01 1.44
C ASN A 25 0.57 -0.87 1.48
N SER A 26 1.13 -0.48 0.34
CA SER A 26 2.07 0.63 0.23
C SER A 26 1.65 1.59 -0.89
N ASP A 27 1.96 2.87 -0.73
CA ASP A 27 1.66 3.93 -1.68
C ASP A 27 2.73 5.02 -1.64
N GLY A 28 3.13 5.50 -2.81
CA GLY A 28 4.02 6.63 -3.00
C GLY A 28 3.25 7.87 -3.43
N SER A 29 3.62 9.04 -2.91
CA SER A 29 3.08 10.32 -3.36
C SER A 29 4.18 11.16 -3.99
N PHE A 30 3.89 11.82 -5.09
CA PHE A 30 4.85 12.64 -5.85
C PHE A 30 4.22 13.91 -6.35
N ILE A 31 4.92 15.03 -6.20
CA ILE A 31 4.54 16.34 -6.75
C ILE A 31 5.59 16.74 -7.80
N GLN A 32 5.19 16.70 -9.06
CA GLN A 32 6.08 16.91 -10.20
C GLN A 32 6.68 18.32 -10.22
N GLU A 33 5.90 19.34 -9.86
CA GLU A 33 6.31 20.74 -9.89
C GLU A 33 7.46 21.04 -8.93
N THR A 34 7.54 20.31 -7.84
CA THR A 34 8.56 20.50 -6.79
C THR A 34 9.53 19.32 -6.68
N MET A 35 9.35 18.28 -7.48
CA MET A 35 10.11 17.01 -7.44
C MET A 35 10.14 16.40 -6.04
N GLN A 36 9.08 16.58 -5.28
CA GLN A 36 8.97 16.14 -3.89
C GLN A 36 8.16 14.86 -3.79
N GLY A 37 8.57 13.98 -2.88
CA GLY A 37 7.88 12.71 -2.66
C GLY A 37 7.69 12.35 -1.19
N SER A 38 6.82 11.40 -0.97
CA SER A 38 6.58 10.78 0.32
C SER A 38 6.10 9.34 0.13
N TRP A 39 6.10 8.58 1.20
CA TRP A 39 5.65 7.19 1.21
C TRP A 39 4.78 6.91 2.43
N GLY A 40 3.92 5.92 2.29
CA GLY A 40 3.10 5.41 3.37
C GLY A 40 2.81 3.93 3.20
N PHE A 41 2.69 3.21 4.30
CA PHE A 41 2.29 1.81 4.30
C PHE A 41 1.51 1.42 5.56
N ILE A 42 0.76 0.33 5.44
CA ILE A 42 0.09 -0.37 6.53
C ILE A 42 0.25 -1.87 6.37
N VAL A 43 0.50 -2.56 7.47
CA VAL A 43 0.48 -4.03 7.57
C VAL A 43 -0.72 -4.42 8.41
N ARG A 44 -1.57 -5.28 7.86
CA ARG A 44 -2.79 -5.77 8.54
C ARG A 44 -2.85 -7.29 8.55
N ASP A 45 -3.49 -7.83 9.57
CA ASP A 45 -3.73 -9.25 9.73
C ASP A 45 -5.04 -9.71 9.05
N HIS A 46 -5.40 -10.97 9.28
CA HIS A 46 -6.60 -11.61 8.73
C HIS A 46 -7.92 -11.09 9.37
N GLU A 47 -7.86 -10.37 10.48
CA GLU A 47 -9.00 -9.71 11.11
C GLU A 47 -9.15 -8.26 10.62
N GLY A 48 -8.13 -7.75 9.91
CA GLY A 48 -8.05 -6.39 9.41
C GLY A 48 -7.40 -5.43 10.40
N ASP A 49 -6.89 -5.96 11.51
CA ASP A 49 -6.22 -5.17 12.54
C ASP A 49 -4.82 -4.75 12.07
N GLY A 50 -4.46 -3.51 12.39
CA GLY A 50 -3.16 -2.96 12.05
C GLY A 50 -2.06 -3.48 12.97
N VAL A 51 -1.05 -4.11 12.38
CA VAL A 51 0.14 -4.65 13.07
C VAL A 51 1.29 -3.65 13.03
N LEU A 52 1.51 -3.05 11.88
CA LEU A 52 2.61 -2.12 11.60
C LEU A 52 2.13 -1.05 10.64
N ALA A 53 2.56 0.18 10.82
CA ALA A 53 2.28 1.27 9.89
C ALA A 53 3.50 2.17 9.77
N GLY A 54 3.64 2.86 8.66
CA GLY A 54 4.72 3.81 8.50
C GLY A 54 4.39 4.88 7.47
N ALA A 55 5.06 6.01 7.62
CA ALA A 55 5.00 7.12 6.69
C ALA A 55 6.32 7.89 6.72
N GLY A 56 6.70 8.49 5.62
CA GLY A 56 7.93 9.29 5.57
C GLY A 56 7.99 10.23 4.38
N ARG A 57 8.72 11.31 4.60
CA ARG A 57 8.98 12.33 3.61
C ARG A 57 10.28 12.01 2.88
N LEU A 58 10.22 11.87 1.57
CA LEU A 58 11.39 11.75 0.72
C LEU A 58 11.99 13.14 0.46
N GLY A 59 13.26 13.19 0.14
CA GLY A 59 13.88 14.36 -0.44
C GLY A 59 13.39 14.60 -1.88
N SER A 60 14.23 15.26 -2.69
CA SER A 60 13.97 15.39 -4.13
C SER A 60 14.09 14.03 -4.80
N ILE A 61 13.06 13.62 -5.55
CA ILE A 61 13.01 12.37 -6.30
C ILE A 61 12.63 12.65 -7.76
N PRO A 62 13.07 11.80 -8.71
CA PRO A 62 12.91 12.09 -10.14
C PRO A 62 11.48 11.90 -10.67
N ASP A 63 10.70 10.98 -10.10
CA ASP A 63 9.40 10.59 -10.65
C ASP A 63 8.51 9.85 -9.64
N ALA A 64 7.27 9.64 -10.03
CA ALA A 64 6.28 8.93 -9.23
C ALA A 64 6.64 7.45 -9.02
N MET A 65 7.28 6.79 -10.01
CA MET A 65 7.70 5.39 -9.86
C MET A 65 8.72 5.23 -8.74
N THR A 66 9.63 6.19 -8.59
CA THR A 66 10.60 6.22 -7.49
C THR A 66 9.91 6.34 -6.13
N ALA A 67 8.83 7.16 -6.02
CA ALA A 67 8.04 7.25 -4.79
C ALA A 67 7.35 5.92 -4.44
N GLU A 68 6.74 5.29 -5.42
CA GLU A 68 6.07 3.99 -5.28
C GLU A 68 7.05 2.87 -4.89
N ALA A 69 8.21 2.81 -5.56
CA ALA A 69 9.26 1.85 -5.24
C ALA A 69 9.81 2.05 -3.83
N ALA A 70 10.03 3.32 -3.42
CA ALA A 70 10.48 3.65 -2.08
C ALA A 70 9.44 3.26 -1.02
N ALA A 71 8.15 3.48 -1.26
CA ALA A 71 7.08 3.06 -0.36
C ALA A 71 7.08 1.54 -0.13
N CYS A 72 7.20 0.77 -1.20
CA CYS A 72 7.26 -0.69 -1.14
C CYS A 72 8.52 -1.18 -0.40
N ALA A 73 9.68 -0.60 -0.70
CA ALA A 73 10.95 -0.93 -0.05
C ALA A 73 10.90 -0.65 1.46
N GLN A 74 10.40 0.51 1.87
CA GLN A 74 10.26 0.89 3.28
C GLN A 74 9.29 -0.03 4.03
N ALA A 75 8.19 -0.40 3.40
CA ALA A 75 7.21 -1.32 3.97
C ALA A 75 7.80 -2.72 4.21
N LEU A 76 8.53 -3.25 3.22
CA LEU A 76 9.18 -4.55 3.31
C LEU A 76 10.33 -4.54 4.32
N GLN A 77 11.16 -3.49 4.33
CA GLN A 77 12.23 -3.36 5.32
C GLN A 77 11.68 -3.35 6.74
N ALA A 78 10.65 -2.54 6.99
CA ALA A 78 10.01 -2.49 8.29
C ALA A 78 9.40 -3.85 8.68
N ALA A 79 8.75 -4.56 7.76
CA ALA A 79 8.22 -5.89 8.01
C ALA A 79 9.31 -6.90 8.34
N ALA A 80 10.44 -6.89 7.62
CA ALA A 80 11.59 -7.74 7.88
C ALA A 80 12.22 -7.46 9.26
N ASP A 81 12.39 -6.18 9.61
CA ASP A 81 12.93 -5.74 10.91
C ASP A 81 12.04 -6.20 12.09
N TYR A 82 10.74 -6.36 11.85
CA TYR A 82 9.79 -6.92 12.83
C TYR A 82 9.63 -8.45 12.77
N GLY A 83 10.47 -9.15 11.99
CA GLY A 83 10.47 -10.61 11.89
C GLY A 83 9.26 -11.18 11.14
N ILE A 84 8.58 -10.39 10.33
CA ILE A 84 7.45 -10.81 9.50
C ILE A 84 8.00 -11.48 8.24
N SER A 85 7.63 -12.74 8.00
CA SER A 85 8.16 -13.54 6.88
C SER A 85 7.10 -14.03 5.88
N HIS A 86 5.80 -13.93 6.21
CA HIS A 86 4.71 -14.40 5.35
C HIS A 86 3.78 -13.23 5.00
N VAL A 87 3.93 -12.67 3.79
CA VAL A 87 3.24 -11.45 3.40
C VAL A 87 2.59 -11.56 2.02
N GLN A 88 1.48 -10.84 1.85
CA GLN A 88 0.95 -10.40 0.57
C GLN A 88 1.20 -8.89 0.45
N VAL A 89 1.82 -8.45 -0.61
CA VAL A 89 2.10 -7.04 -0.89
C VAL A 89 1.09 -6.54 -1.92
N GLU A 90 0.37 -5.50 -1.59
CA GLU A 90 -0.58 -4.82 -2.48
C GLU A 90 -0.08 -3.41 -2.81
N VAL A 91 -0.01 -3.11 -4.09
CA VAL A 91 0.32 -1.79 -4.65
C VAL A 91 -0.75 -1.38 -5.66
N ASP A 92 -0.97 -0.10 -5.88
CA ASP A 92 -1.93 0.35 -6.90
C ASP A 92 -1.29 0.63 -8.27
N SER A 93 0.01 0.40 -8.38
CA SER A 93 0.79 0.53 -9.61
C SER A 93 1.08 -0.83 -10.24
N THR A 94 0.45 -1.12 -11.39
CA THR A 94 0.74 -2.30 -12.20
C THR A 94 2.18 -2.29 -12.72
N ALA A 95 2.72 -1.10 -13.04
CA ALA A 95 4.09 -0.94 -13.48
C ALA A 95 5.09 -1.34 -12.37
N LEU A 96 4.84 -0.93 -11.12
CA LEU A 96 5.65 -1.35 -9.97
C LEU A 96 5.56 -2.86 -9.73
N GLN A 97 4.35 -3.44 -9.78
CA GLN A 97 4.18 -4.88 -9.66
C GLN A 97 5.03 -5.65 -10.67
N GLN A 98 4.98 -5.25 -11.96
CA GLN A 98 5.77 -5.87 -13.02
C GLN A 98 7.27 -5.69 -12.82
N ALA A 99 7.70 -4.50 -12.40
CA ALA A 99 9.11 -4.20 -12.12
C ALA A 99 9.68 -5.01 -10.95
N LEU A 100 8.85 -5.32 -9.94
CA LEU A 100 9.26 -6.18 -8.82
C LEU A 100 9.24 -7.67 -9.16
N GLN A 101 8.57 -8.07 -10.24
CA GLN A 101 8.52 -9.47 -10.70
C GLN A 101 9.51 -9.78 -11.83
N SER A 102 10.22 -8.77 -12.35
CA SER A 102 11.16 -8.91 -13.45
C SER A 102 12.30 -7.90 -13.37
N SER A 103 13.36 -8.10 -14.13
CA SER A 103 14.47 -7.15 -14.29
C SER A 103 14.25 -6.11 -15.40
N SER A 104 13.04 -6.00 -15.92
CA SER A 104 12.73 -5.15 -17.08
C SER A 104 12.99 -3.66 -16.89
N MET A 105 13.03 -3.21 -15.65
CA MET A 105 13.25 -1.80 -15.27
C MET A 105 14.58 -1.56 -14.52
N ASP A 106 15.52 -2.49 -14.56
CA ASP A 106 16.81 -2.34 -13.84
C ASP A 106 17.66 -1.18 -14.37
N LEU A 107 17.46 -0.77 -15.61
CA LEU A 107 18.11 0.41 -16.20
C LEU A 107 17.34 1.72 -16.00
N ALA A 108 16.17 1.68 -15.37
CA ALA A 108 15.42 2.88 -15.03
C ALA A 108 16.09 3.65 -13.88
N THR A 109 15.67 4.90 -13.67
CA THR A 109 16.21 5.77 -12.60
C THR A 109 16.10 5.13 -11.21
N CYS A 110 15.03 4.38 -10.94
CA CYS A 110 14.83 3.63 -9.69
C CYS A 110 15.30 2.15 -9.77
N GLY A 111 16.05 1.76 -10.81
CA GLY A 111 16.42 0.36 -11.06
C GLY A 111 17.20 -0.29 -9.92
N MET A 112 18.15 0.42 -9.32
CA MET A 112 18.89 -0.08 -8.15
C MET A 112 17.94 -0.33 -6.96
N LEU A 113 17.03 0.60 -6.66
CA LEU A 113 16.04 0.46 -5.60
C LEU A 113 15.13 -0.75 -5.83
N LEU A 114 14.71 -0.98 -7.08
CA LEU A 114 13.90 -2.15 -7.45
C LEU A 114 14.68 -3.45 -7.28
N SER A 115 15.95 -3.47 -7.68
CA SER A 115 16.85 -4.62 -7.49
C SER A 115 17.03 -4.96 -6.02
N ASP A 116 17.31 -3.96 -5.18
CA ASP A 116 17.47 -4.13 -3.74
C ASP A 116 16.16 -4.62 -3.09
N THR A 117 15.03 -4.09 -3.53
CA THR A 117 13.71 -4.54 -3.04
C THR A 117 13.42 -6.00 -3.40
N ARG A 118 13.81 -6.45 -4.60
CA ARG A 118 13.70 -7.88 -4.99
C ARG A 118 14.62 -8.77 -4.16
N SER A 119 15.86 -8.33 -3.87
CA SER A 119 16.78 -9.05 -3.00
C SER A 119 16.20 -9.20 -1.60
N LEU A 120 15.69 -8.11 -1.03
CA LEU A 120 15.01 -8.11 0.27
C LEU A 120 13.84 -9.11 0.32
N LEU A 121 13.01 -9.14 -0.72
CA LEU A 121 11.91 -10.11 -0.85
C LEU A 121 12.40 -11.56 -0.83
N CYS A 122 13.48 -11.85 -1.55
CA CYS A 122 14.05 -13.21 -1.62
C CYS A 122 14.74 -13.64 -0.32
N GLU A 123 15.36 -12.71 0.38
CA GLU A 123 16.18 -13.02 1.56
C GLU A 123 15.36 -13.14 2.85
N HIS A 124 14.32 -12.33 3.01
CA HIS A 124 13.59 -12.20 4.27
C HIS A 124 12.18 -12.80 4.25
N PHE A 125 11.60 -13.07 3.09
CA PHE A 125 10.21 -13.53 3.02
C PHE A 125 10.09 -14.94 2.45
N VAL A 126 9.52 -15.84 3.23
CA VAL A 126 9.28 -17.25 2.86
C VAL A 126 8.15 -17.35 1.85
N CYS A 127 7.12 -16.53 2.00
CA CYS A 127 5.98 -16.46 1.12
C CYS A 127 5.66 -14.99 0.86
N SER A 128 5.90 -14.54 -0.35
CA SER A 128 5.57 -13.19 -0.76
C SER A 128 4.79 -13.22 -2.08
N LYS A 129 3.72 -12.46 -2.15
CA LYS A 129 2.91 -12.26 -3.34
C LYS A 129 2.75 -10.78 -3.59
N ILE A 130 3.09 -10.30 -4.76
CA ILE A 130 2.92 -8.89 -5.13
C ILE A 130 1.72 -8.80 -6.06
N LEU A 131 0.74 -8.02 -5.65
CA LEU A 131 -0.53 -7.84 -6.36
C LEU A 131 -0.76 -6.37 -6.67
N SER A 132 -1.23 -6.09 -7.88
CA SER A 132 -1.76 -4.77 -8.22
C SER A 132 -3.25 -4.74 -7.88
N ILE A 133 -3.67 -3.71 -7.15
CA ILE A 133 -5.05 -3.52 -6.69
C ILE A 133 -5.59 -2.17 -7.17
N PRO A 134 -6.92 -2.01 -7.27
CA PRO A 134 -7.51 -0.70 -7.53
C PRO A 134 -7.14 0.31 -6.44
N ARG A 135 -6.87 1.55 -6.82
CA ARG A 135 -6.53 2.65 -5.89
C ARG A 135 -7.54 2.82 -4.75
N ALA A 136 -8.83 2.56 -5.02
CA ALA A 136 -9.88 2.60 -3.99
C ALA A 136 -9.66 1.57 -2.86
N CYS A 137 -8.89 0.50 -3.10
CA CYS A 137 -8.53 -0.51 -2.11
C CYS A 137 -7.19 -0.22 -1.41
N ASN A 138 -6.46 0.85 -1.82
CA ASN A 138 -5.18 1.29 -1.25
C ASN A 138 -5.28 2.61 -0.47
N GLY A 139 -6.50 3.05 -0.14
CA GLY A 139 -6.78 4.36 0.43
C GLY A 139 -6.04 4.66 1.73
N LEU A 140 -5.82 3.66 2.58
CA LEU A 140 -5.14 3.84 3.85
C LEU A 140 -3.65 4.18 3.66
N ALA A 141 -2.93 3.40 2.85
CA ALA A 141 -1.52 3.68 2.51
C ALA A 141 -1.39 5.06 1.82
N HIS A 142 -2.32 5.38 0.92
CA HIS A 142 -2.39 6.68 0.26
C HIS A 142 -2.54 7.84 1.25
N ASN A 143 -3.41 7.72 2.25
CA ASN A 143 -3.59 8.75 3.26
C ASN A 143 -2.34 8.93 4.13
N LEU A 144 -1.63 7.86 4.46
CA LEU A 144 -0.35 7.92 5.18
C LEU A 144 0.74 8.61 4.36
N ALA A 145 0.86 8.28 3.07
CA ALA A 145 1.79 8.97 2.17
C ALA A 145 1.47 10.46 2.06
N LYS A 146 0.21 10.84 1.91
CA LYS A 146 -0.24 12.24 1.87
C LYS A 146 0.07 12.98 3.16
N LEU A 147 -0.13 12.35 4.31
CA LEU A 147 0.21 12.95 5.61
C LEU A 147 1.69 13.32 5.67
N ALA A 148 2.58 12.41 5.28
CA ALA A 148 4.02 12.62 5.29
C ALA A 148 4.49 13.72 4.31
N MET A 149 3.70 14.06 3.29
CA MET A 149 4.05 15.13 2.37
C MET A 149 4.19 16.50 3.05
N SER A 150 3.58 16.72 4.20
CA SER A 150 3.69 17.94 5.00
C SER A 150 4.88 17.96 5.98
N TRP A 151 5.64 16.87 6.08
CA TRP A 151 6.78 16.77 7.01
C TRP A 151 8.04 17.36 6.39
N ASP A 152 9.06 17.61 7.23
CA ASP A 152 10.37 17.99 6.74
C ASP A 152 11.03 16.85 5.95
N PRO A 153 11.78 17.12 4.89
CA PRO A 153 12.49 16.11 4.11
C PRO A 153 13.36 15.20 4.97
N GLY A 154 13.25 13.90 4.78
CA GLY A 154 13.97 12.88 5.54
C GLY A 154 13.28 12.43 6.84
N ASN A 155 12.24 13.13 7.31
CA ASN A 155 11.49 12.68 8.47
C ASN A 155 10.63 11.45 8.11
N CYS A 156 10.72 10.44 8.95
CA CYS A 156 9.92 9.23 8.81
C CYS A 156 9.58 8.64 10.19
N HIS A 157 8.48 7.93 10.23
CA HIS A 157 8.04 7.19 11.41
C HIS A 157 7.51 5.83 11.02
N VAL A 158 7.88 4.82 11.82
CA VAL A 158 7.29 3.49 11.77
C VAL A 158 6.68 3.20 13.14
N TRP A 159 5.44 2.76 13.15
CA TRP A 159 4.67 2.47 14.36
C TRP A 159 4.29 1.00 14.39
N ALA A 160 4.63 0.32 15.49
CA ALA A 160 4.15 -1.02 15.79
C ALA A 160 2.90 -0.97 16.68
N SER A 161 2.17 -2.07 16.71
CA SER A 161 1.03 -2.22 17.62
C SER A 161 1.46 -2.10 19.09
N PRO A 162 0.75 -1.28 19.91
CA PRO A 162 -0.49 -0.56 19.58
C PRO A 162 -0.24 0.69 18.72
N LEU A 163 -0.93 0.75 17.57
CA LEU A 163 -0.78 1.86 16.61
C LEU A 163 -1.30 3.19 17.19
N PRO A 164 -0.78 4.34 16.73
CA PRO A 164 -1.29 5.66 17.09
C PRO A 164 -2.79 5.81 16.76
N GLU A 165 -3.49 6.64 17.52
CA GLU A 165 -4.94 6.79 17.40
C GLU A 165 -5.39 7.29 16.01
N PHE A 166 -4.61 8.16 15.39
CA PHE A 166 -4.91 8.62 14.02
C PHE A 166 -4.85 7.49 12.99
N VAL A 167 -3.91 6.53 13.14
CA VAL A 167 -3.82 5.35 12.26
C VAL A 167 -5.02 4.43 12.49
N LYS A 168 -5.40 4.17 13.74
CA LYS A 168 -6.60 3.39 14.10
C LYS A 168 -7.86 4.02 13.52
N THR A 169 -7.97 5.35 13.54
CA THR A 169 -9.07 6.08 12.91
C THR A 169 -9.12 5.87 11.39
N LEU A 170 -7.97 5.84 10.72
CA LEU A 170 -7.90 5.54 9.29
C LEU A 170 -8.34 4.09 8.99
N ILE A 171 -7.89 3.12 9.81
CA ILE A 171 -8.32 1.72 9.68
C ILE A 171 -9.83 1.59 9.86
N ALA A 172 -10.40 2.23 10.89
CA ALA A 172 -11.83 2.19 11.15
C ALA A 172 -12.67 2.77 10.00
N ARG A 173 -12.18 3.83 9.34
CA ARG A 173 -12.85 4.43 8.17
C ARG A 173 -12.79 3.50 6.95
N ASP A 174 -11.64 2.86 6.70
CA ASP A 174 -11.46 1.88 5.63
C ASP A 174 -12.44 0.69 5.81
N GLY A 175 -12.63 0.21 7.07
CA GLY A 175 -13.60 -0.83 7.43
C GLY A 175 -15.08 -0.40 7.32
N VAL A 176 -15.40 0.85 7.62
CA VAL A 176 -16.76 1.40 7.50
C VAL A 176 -17.18 1.52 6.03
N GLU A 177 -16.30 1.92 5.14
CA GLU A 177 -16.57 1.93 3.70
C GLU A 177 -16.87 0.51 3.18
N LEU A 178 -16.18 -0.50 3.69
CA LEU A 178 -16.46 -1.91 3.40
C LEU A 178 -17.84 -2.37 3.87
N MET A 179 -18.26 -2.00 5.08
CA MET A 179 -19.58 -2.34 5.62
C MET A 179 -20.72 -1.65 4.87
N PHE A 180 -20.57 -0.40 4.46
CA PHE A 180 -21.57 0.32 3.63
C PHE A 180 -21.76 -0.36 2.28
N SER A 181 -20.71 -0.86 1.66
CA SER A 181 -20.79 -1.61 0.41
C SER A 181 -21.53 -2.95 0.56
N MET A 182 -21.43 -3.60 1.70
CA MET A 182 -22.14 -4.87 1.99
C MET A 182 -23.61 -4.68 2.34
N THR A 183 -23.97 -3.64 3.11
CA THR A 183 -25.35 -3.41 3.55
C THR A 183 -26.28 -2.91 2.44
N GLN A 184 -25.78 -2.22 1.43
CA GLN A 184 -26.57 -1.85 0.26
C GLN A 184 -26.91 -3.04 -0.64
N GLY A 185 -26.20 -4.16 -0.53
CA GLY A 185 -26.45 -5.38 -1.29
C GLY A 185 -27.62 -6.23 -0.79
N HIS A 186 -28.07 -6.04 0.45
CA HIS A 186 -29.16 -6.84 1.04
C HIS A 186 -30.55 -6.17 0.94
N ARG A 187 -30.63 -4.89 0.56
CA ARG A 187 -31.92 -4.17 0.42
C ARG A 187 -32.60 -4.28 -0.97
N ALA A 188 -32.02 -5.00 -1.90
CA ALA A 188 -32.58 -5.14 -3.25
C ALA A 188 -33.25 -6.50 -3.54
N LYS A 189 -33.63 -7.26 -2.47
CA LYS A 189 -34.48 -8.46 -2.61
C LYS A 189 -35.49 -8.50 -1.45
N LEU A 190 -36.57 -7.78 -1.61
CA LEU A 190 -37.91 -8.04 -1.07
C LEU A 190 -38.94 -7.47 -2.05
#